data_b753889c1108a71c2be3c77f7d5edd3b
#
_entry.id   b753889c1108a71c2be3c77f7d5edd3b
#
_cell.length_a   1.000
_cell.length_b   1.000
_cell.length_c   1.000
_cell.angle_alpha   90.00
_cell.angle_beta   90.00
_cell.angle_gamma   90.00
#
_symmetry.space_group_name_H-M   'P 1'
#
loop_
_entity.id
_entity.type
_entity.pdbx_description
1 polymer ?
#
loop_
_entity_poly.entity_id
_entity_poly.type
_entity_poly.pdbx_seq_one_letter_code
_entity_poly.pdbx_strand_id
1 'polypeptide(L)'
;AKELTDAVRWAKSDLELFAPTVELHRLIRENSKDETEYKRFVDSLKASVLTAFYTPQEITDTLADVLADYSVRPARMLEPSAGVGVFVDSMLRHSPDADVMAFEKDLLTGTILRHLYPDQKMRTCGFEKIERPFNNYFDLAVSNIPFGDIAVFDPEFQRSDSFGRRSAQKAIHNYFFLKGLDAVRDGGIVAFITSQGV
;
A
#
# COMPACT_ATOMS: atom_id res chain seq x y z
N ALA A 1 -21.49 9.89 -16.94
CA ALA A 1 -22.26 8.65 -17.14
C ALA A 1 -22.17 8.17 -18.60
N LYS A 2 -22.36 9.04 -19.59
CA LYS A 2 -22.32 8.69 -21.01
C LYS A 2 -20.90 8.25 -21.46
N GLU A 3 -19.85 8.91 -20.96
CA GLU A 3 -18.45 8.56 -21.24
C GLU A 3 -18.01 7.22 -20.64
N LEU A 4 -18.61 6.79 -19.52
CA LEU A 4 -18.36 5.49 -18.93
C LEU A 4 -19.10 4.36 -19.65
N THR A 5 -20.30 4.62 -20.17
CA THR A 5 -21.10 3.60 -20.89
C THR A 5 -20.57 3.31 -22.28
N ASP A 6 -19.90 4.26 -22.94
CA ASP A 6 -19.36 4.08 -24.29
C ASP A 6 -17.98 3.39 -24.31
N ALA A 7 -17.25 3.39 -23.19
CA ALA A 7 -15.88 2.87 -23.10
C ALA A 7 -15.76 1.45 -22.52
N VAL A 8 -16.78 0.92 -21.84
CA VAL A 8 -16.70 -0.35 -21.11
C VAL A 8 -17.86 -1.26 -21.54
N ARG A 9 -17.55 -2.32 -22.28
CA ARG A 9 -18.47 -3.48 -22.41
C ARG A 9 -18.42 -4.26 -21.12
N TRP A 10 -19.33 -3.95 -20.21
CA TRP A 10 -19.48 -4.69 -18.96
C TRP A 10 -19.93 -6.12 -19.26
N ALA A 11 -19.23 -7.11 -18.72
CA ALA A 11 -19.72 -8.48 -18.67
C ALA A 11 -20.95 -8.54 -17.73
N LYS A 12 -21.82 -9.57 -17.87
CA LYS A 12 -22.97 -9.73 -16.97
C LYS A 12 -22.59 -9.79 -15.49
N SER A 13 -21.42 -10.35 -15.18
CA SER A 13 -20.80 -10.39 -13.84
C SER A 13 -20.44 -9.02 -13.28
N ASP A 14 -20.26 -8.00 -14.14
CA ASP A 14 -19.81 -6.67 -13.73
C ASP A 14 -20.98 -5.72 -13.47
N LEU A 15 -22.22 -6.13 -13.76
CA LEU A 15 -23.41 -5.30 -13.54
C LEU A 15 -23.63 -4.98 -12.08
N GLU A 16 -23.24 -5.85 -11.17
CA GLU A 16 -23.31 -5.61 -9.72
C GLU A 16 -22.34 -4.50 -9.27
N LEU A 17 -21.23 -4.31 -9.99
CA LEU A 17 -20.25 -3.27 -9.72
C LEU A 17 -20.59 -1.93 -10.40
N PHE A 18 -21.53 -1.93 -11.35
CA PHE A 18 -21.87 -0.74 -12.14
C PHE A 18 -22.43 0.38 -11.25
N ALA A 19 -23.43 0.08 -10.44
CA ALA A 19 -24.07 1.08 -9.59
C ALA A 19 -23.09 1.68 -8.54
N PRO A 20 -22.29 0.87 -7.80
CA PRO A 20 -21.24 1.40 -6.93
C PRO A 20 -20.18 2.25 -7.66
N THR A 21 -19.80 1.87 -8.88
CA THR A 21 -18.82 2.61 -9.68
C THR A 21 -19.35 3.97 -10.12
N VAL A 22 -20.61 4.04 -10.57
CA VAL A 22 -21.28 5.29 -10.92
C VAL A 22 -21.40 6.20 -9.70
N GLU A 23 -21.77 5.64 -8.55
CA GLU A 23 -21.88 6.40 -7.31
C GLU A 23 -20.51 6.93 -6.85
N LEU A 24 -19.47 6.12 -6.89
CA LEU A 24 -18.11 6.56 -6.59
C LEU A 24 -17.67 7.71 -7.51
N HIS A 25 -17.95 7.60 -8.81
CA HIS A 25 -17.63 8.65 -9.79
C HIS A 25 -18.39 9.95 -9.49
N ARG A 26 -19.68 9.85 -9.08
CA ARG A 26 -20.49 10.99 -8.65
C ARG A 26 -19.89 11.66 -7.41
N LEU A 27 -19.54 10.86 -6.39
CA LEU A 27 -18.93 11.34 -5.14
C LEU A 27 -17.58 12.04 -5.41
N ILE A 28 -16.72 11.47 -6.25
CA ILE A 28 -15.47 12.10 -6.66
C ILE A 28 -15.75 13.47 -7.30
N ARG A 29 -16.72 13.54 -8.22
CA ARG A 29 -17.08 14.80 -8.91
C ARG A 29 -17.57 15.87 -7.94
N GLU A 30 -18.46 15.50 -7.02
CA GLU A 30 -19.07 16.43 -6.06
C GLU A 30 -18.09 16.94 -4.99
N ASN A 31 -17.05 16.15 -4.69
CA ASN A 31 -16.06 16.48 -3.67
C ASN A 31 -14.73 16.99 -4.23
N SER A 32 -14.60 17.13 -5.55
CA SER A 32 -13.42 17.73 -6.16
C SER A 32 -13.53 19.25 -6.20
N LYS A 33 -12.47 19.94 -5.85
CA LYS A 33 -12.40 21.42 -5.80
C LYS A 33 -12.50 22.04 -7.19
N ASP A 34 -11.94 21.36 -8.18
CA ASP A 34 -11.89 21.81 -9.56
C ASP A 34 -11.77 20.62 -10.54
N GLU A 35 -11.84 20.91 -11.83
CA GLU A 35 -11.74 19.89 -12.89
C GLU A 35 -10.37 19.19 -12.93
N THR A 36 -9.31 19.85 -12.48
CA THR A 36 -7.97 19.28 -12.44
C THR A 36 -7.89 18.21 -11.34
N GLU A 37 -8.41 18.50 -10.16
CA GLU A 37 -8.48 17.56 -9.04
C GLU A 37 -9.39 16.37 -9.40
N TYR A 38 -10.55 16.63 -10.01
CA TYR A 38 -11.44 15.60 -10.52
C TYR A 38 -10.74 14.64 -11.50
N LYS A 39 -10.03 15.16 -12.50
CA LYS A 39 -9.28 14.32 -13.44
C LYS A 39 -8.21 13.48 -12.74
N ARG A 40 -7.48 14.06 -11.79
CA ARG A 40 -6.45 13.34 -11.02
C ARG A 40 -7.06 12.16 -10.26
N PHE A 41 -8.21 12.32 -9.60
CA PHE A 41 -8.88 11.23 -8.91
C PHE A 41 -9.42 10.17 -9.87
N VAL A 42 -9.98 10.56 -11.01
CA VAL A 42 -10.45 9.62 -12.04
C VAL A 42 -9.30 8.82 -12.66
N ASP A 43 -8.16 9.45 -12.92
CA ASP A 43 -6.99 8.77 -13.45
C ASP A 43 -6.38 7.83 -12.40
N SER A 44 -6.36 8.22 -11.12
CA SER A 44 -6.00 7.39 -9.98
C SER A 44 -6.92 6.16 -9.87
N LEU A 45 -8.24 6.36 -9.95
CA LEU A 45 -9.22 5.25 -9.94
C LEU A 45 -8.97 4.26 -11.09
N LYS A 46 -8.74 4.75 -12.31
CA LYS A 46 -8.44 3.89 -13.47
C LYS A 46 -7.16 3.09 -13.25
N ALA A 47 -6.10 3.74 -12.79
CA ALA A 47 -4.84 3.08 -12.50
C ALA A 47 -5.02 2.01 -11.41
N SER A 48 -5.69 2.33 -10.31
CA SER A 48 -5.95 1.42 -9.20
C SER A 48 -6.75 0.18 -9.64
N VAL A 49 -7.83 0.35 -10.40
CA VAL A 49 -8.64 -0.77 -10.92
C VAL A 49 -7.84 -1.69 -11.84
N LEU A 50 -6.87 -1.15 -12.59
CA LEU A 50 -6.09 -1.93 -13.55
C LEU A 50 -4.85 -2.60 -12.95
N THR A 51 -4.31 -2.09 -11.86
CA THR A 51 -2.99 -2.49 -11.34
C THR A 51 -2.99 -2.90 -9.87
N ALA A 52 -4.06 -2.67 -9.13
CA ALA A 52 -4.13 -3.02 -7.70
C ALA A 52 -4.43 -4.51 -7.52
N PHE A 53 -3.50 -5.22 -6.90
CA PHE A 53 -3.71 -6.59 -6.42
C PHE A 53 -4.01 -6.53 -4.93
N TYR A 54 -5.31 -6.52 -4.60
CA TYR A 54 -5.73 -6.54 -3.19
C TYR A 54 -5.56 -7.95 -2.61
N THR A 55 -4.90 -8.01 -1.47
CA THR A 55 -4.74 -9.28 -0.74
C THR A 55 -6.10 -9.66 -0.12
N PRO A 56 -6.60 -10.89 -0.34
CA PRO A 56 -7.78 -11.37 0.35
C PRO A 56 -7.64 -11.27 1.87
N GLN A 57 -8.74 -10.88 2.55
CA GLN A 57 -8.76 -10.70 4.00
C GLN A 57 -8.32 -11.98 4.75
N GLU A 58 -8.69 -13.15 4.24
CA GLU A 58 -8.34 -14.44 4.84
C GLU A 58 -6.82 -14.67 4.89
N ILE A 59 -6.08 -14.14 3.94
CA ILE A 59 -4.61 -14.26 3.90
C ILE A 59 -3.99 -13.34 4.94
N THR A 60 -4.45 -12.08 5.02
CA THR A 60 -3.93 -11.13 6.00
C THR A 60 -4.29 -11.54 7.42
N ASP A 61 -5.49 -12.07 7.63
CA ASP A 61 -5.95 -12.62 8.90
C ASP A 61 -5.11 -13.81 9.33
N THR A 62 -4.88 -14.76 8.43
CA THR A 62 -4.03 -15.93 8.72
C THR A 62 -2.62 -15.51 9.12
N LEU A 63 -2.03 -14.53 8.42
CA LEU A 63 -0.71 -14.03 8.78
C LEU A 63 -0.71 -13.36 10.16
N ALA A 64 -1.73 -12.57 10.45
CA ALA A 64 -1.87 -11.93 11.76
C ALA A 64 -2.05 -12.95 12.89
N ASP A 65 -2.88 -13.98 12.67
CA ASP A 65 -3.09 -15.06 13.63
C ASP A 65 -1.80 -15.84 13.89
N VAL A 66 -1.05 -16.20 12.85
CA VAL A 66 0.25 -16.89 12.99
C VAL A 66 1.23 -16.05 13.79
N LEU A 67 1.38 -14.76 13.49
CA LEU A 67 2.26 -13.87 14.26
C LEU A 67 1.82 -13.81 15.74
N ALA A 68 0.51 -13.73 15.97
CA ALA A 68 -0.06 -13.70 17.32
C ALA A 68 0.18 -15.01 18.10
N ASP A 69 0.06 -16.16 17.45
CA ASP A 69 0.33 -17.51 18.04
C ASP A 69 1.79 -17.65 18.47
N TYR A 70 2.71 -17.04 17.71
CA TYR A 70 4.13 -16.96 18.10
C TYR A 70 4.43 -15.80 19.05
N SER A 71 3.41 -15.22 19.68
CA SER A 71 3.53 -14.12 20.65
C SER A 71 4.17 -12.85 20.10
N VAL A 72 4.12 -12.64 18.78
CA VAL A 72 4.55 -11.39 18.14
C VAL A 72 3.49 -10.33 18.40
N ARG A 73 3.85 -9.33 19.20
CA ARG A 73 2.99 -8.19 19.56
C ARG A 73 3.75 -6.90 19.27
N PRO A 74 3.75 -6.43 18.00
CA PRO A 74 4.48 -5.25 17.63
C PRO A 74 3.84 -4.01 18.26
N ALA A 75 4.67 -3.13 18.82
CA ALA A 75 4.25 -1.81 19.26
C ALA A 75 4.31 -0.77 18.12
N ARG A 76 5.18 -1.02 17.12
CA ARG A 76 5.38 -0.14 15.97
C ARG A 76 5.39 -0.97 14.69
N MET A 77 4.45 -0.68 13.81
CA MET A 77 4.25 -1.42 12.56
C MET A 77 4.47 -0.52 11.34
N LEU A 78 5.00 -1.11 10.28
CA LEU A 78 5.18 -0.49 8.97
C LEU A 78 4.42 -1.29 7.92
N GLU A 79 3.62 -0.60 7.11
CA GLU A 79 3.06 -1.14 5.88
C GLU A 79 3.45 -0.27 4.68
N PRO A 80 4.43 -0.70 3.86
CA PRO A 80 5.00 0.12 2.80
C PRO A 80 4.16 0.22 1.52
N SER A 81 3.09 -0.58 1.37
CA SER A 81 2.18 -0.55 0.21
C SER A 81 0.76 -0.95 0.63
N ALA A 82 0.10 -0.03 1.35
CA ALA A 82 -1.03 -0.38 2.22
C ALA A 82 -2.36 -0.60 1.47
N GLY A 83 -2.52 -0.09 0.27
CA GLY A 83 -3.83 -0.10 -0.38
C GLY A 83 -4.87 0.59 0.49
N VAL A 84 -5.96 -0.09 0.77
CA VAL A 84 -7.01 0.38 1.70
C VAL A 84 -6.78 -0.06 3.15
N GLY A 85 -5.64 -0.70 3.45
CA GLY A 85 -5.25 -1.03 4.83
C GLY A 85 -5.70 -2.41 5.32
N VAL A 86 -5.86 -3.39 4.45
CA VAL A 86 -6.31 -4.75 4.85
C VAL A 86 -5.34 -5.39 5.85
N PHE A 87 -4.02 -5.22 5.66
CA PHE A 87 -3.02 -5.68 6.65
C PHE A 87 -3.09 -4.88 7.94
N VAL A 88 -3.32 -3.58 7.86
CA VAL A 88 -3.48 -2.72 9.05
C VAL A 88 -4.62 -3.23 9.91
N ASP A 89 -5.78 -3.52 9.30
CA ASP A 89 -6.96 -4.05 9.99
C ASP A 89 -6.66 -5.38 10.68
N SER A 90 -6.10 -6.35 9.94
CA SER A 90 -5.79 -7.68 10.48
C SER A 90 -4.78 -7.61 11.64
N MET A 91 -3.75 -6.78 11.53
CA MET A 91 -2.72 -6.65 12.56
C MET A 91 -3.22 -5.94 13.83
N LEU A 92 -4.03 -4.89 13.68
CA LEU A 92 -4.58 -4.15 14.82
C LEU A 92 -5.54 -4.99 15.66
N ARG A 93 -6.17 -6.03 15.13
CA ARG A 93 -6.97 -6.97 15.92
C ARG A 93 -6.18 -7.68 17.03
N HIS A 94 -4.90 -7.98 16.79
CA HIS A 94 -4.01 -8.63 17.75
C HIS A 94 -3.08 -7.67 18.50
N SER A 95 -2.95 -6.44 18.00
CA SER A 95 -2.11 -5.39 18.58
C SER A 95 -2.81 -4.02 18.46
N PRO A 96 -3.94 -3.83 19.18
CA PRO A 96 -4.79 -2.64 19.02
C PRO A 96 -4.10 -1.33 19.41
N ASP A 97 -3.11 -1.39 20.28
CA ASP A 97 -2.35 -0.22 20.76
C ASP A 97 -1.10 0.06 19.90
N ALA A 98 -0.90 -0.64 18.79
CA ALA A 98 0.26 -0.44 17.96
C ALA A 98 0.19 0.87 17.18
N ASP A 99 1.33 1.59 17.14
CA ASP A 99 1.54 2.72 16.23
C ASP A 99 1.79 2.19 14.80
N VAL A 100 0.91 2.50 13.86
CA VAL A 100 1.07 2.10 12.46
C VAL A 100 1.50 3.27 11.61
N MET A 101 2.55 3.07 10.83
CA MET A 101 2.90 3.93 9.71
C MET A 101 2.68 3.16 8.40
N ALA A 102 1.88 3.72 7.49
CA ALA A 102 1.59 3.10 6.22
C ALA A 102 1.78 4.06 5.05
N PHE A 103 2.21 3.52 3.92
CA PHE A 103 2.43 4.26 2.68
C PHE A 103 1.50 3.73 1.59
N GLU A 104 0.84 4.63 0.89
CA GLU A 104 0.06 4.33 -0.29
C GLU A 104 0.32 5.41 -1.35
N LYS A 105 0.80 4.99 -2.51
CA LYS A 105 1.21 5.92 -3.57
C LYS A 105 0.02 6.44 -4.38
N ASP A 106 -1.01 5.62 -4.54
CA ASP A 106 -2.22 6.03 -5.26
C ASP A 106 -2.98 7.10 -4.48
N LEU A 107 -3.35 8.18 -5.17
CA LEU A 107 -3.95 9.35 -4.54
C LEU A 107 -5.31 9.05 -3.92
N LEU A 108 -6.17 8.34 -4.67
CA LEU A 108 -7.53 8.04 -4.22
C LEU A 108 -7.50 7.04 -3.08
N THR A 109 -6.80 5.91 -3.27
CA THR A 109 -6.67 4.84 -2.29
C THR A 109 -6.01 5.34 -1.00
N GLY A 110 -4.94 6.14 -1.12
CA GLY A 110 -4.26 6.74 0.04
C GLY A 110 -5.11 7.78 0.77
N THR A 111 -6.02 8.46 0.07
CA THR A 111 -6.99 9.35 0.71
C THR A 111 -8.02 8.55 1.50
N ILE A 112 -8.53 7.45 0.94
CA ILE A 112 -9.44 6.53 1.63
C ILE A 112 -8.75 5.95 2.87
N LEU A 113 -7.53 5.43 2.73
CA LEU A 113 -6.72 4.88 3.83
C LEU A 113 -6.61 5.85 5.01
N ARG A 114 -6.32 7.12 4.75
CA ARG A 114 -6.23 8.15 5.80
C ARG A 114 -7.55 8.42 6.52
N HIS A 115 -8.68 8.26 5.85
CA HIS A 115 -10.01 8.41 6.45
C HIS A 115 -10.42 7.20 7.27
N LEU A 116 -9.99 6.00 6.85
CA LEU A 116 -10.26 4.76 7.58
C LEU A 116 -9.45 4.67 8.89
N TYR A 117 -8.24 5.24 8.91
CA TYR A 117 -7.33 5.17 10.07
C TYR A 117 -6.85 6.57 10.49
N PRO A 118 -7.74 7.46 10.97
CA PRO A 118 -7.39 8.86 11.26
C PRO A 118 -6.38 9.00 12.41
N ASP A 119 -6.31 8.04 13.31
CA ASP A 119 -5.40 8.04 14.47
C ASP A 119 -4.02 7.43 14.17
N GLN A 120 -3.82 6.92 12.94
CA GLN A 120 -2.59 6.27 12.52
C GLN A 120 -1.81 7.15 11.51
N LYS A 121 -0.54 6.86 11.30
CA LYS A 121 0.34 7.65 10.41
C LYS A 121 0.22 7.18 8.96
N MET A 122 -0.87 7.52 8.28
CA MET A 122 -1.12 7.17 6.88
C MET A 122 -0.53 8.21 5.93
N ARG A 123 0.37 7.80 5.03
CA ARG A 123 1.10 8.65 4.09
C ARG A 123 0.65 8.39 2.65
N THR A 124 0.05 9.39 1.99
CA THR A 124 -0.30 9.30 0.55
C THR A 124 0.91 9.66 -0.31
N CYS A 125 1.88 8.76 -0.34
CA CYS A 125 3.12 8.88 -1.13
C CYS A 125 3.79 7.51 -1.23
N GLY A 126 4.81 7.39 -2.10
CA GLY A 126 5.57 6.16 -2.21
C GLY A 126 6.51 5.93 -1.01
N PHE A 127 6.83 4.67 -0.76
CA PHE A 127 7.68 4.22 0.35
C PHE A 127 9.10 4.83 0.34
N GLU A 128 9.59 5.25 -0.83
CA GLU A 128 10.87 5.97 -0.97
C GLU A 128 10.91 7.32 -0.22
N LYS A 129 9.76 7.79 0.27
CA LYS A 129 9.64 9.03 1.07
C LYS A 129 9.76 8.82 2.57
N ILE A 130 9.98 7.58 3.04
CA ILE A 130 10.21 7.34 4.46
C ILE A 130 11.48 8.08 4.92
N GLU A 131 11.39 8.75 6.04
CA GLU A 131 12.48 9.57 6.59
C GLU A 131 13.49 8.71 7.36
N ARG A 132 14.77 9.06 7.33
CA ARG A 132 15.88 8.35 8.02
C ARG A 132 15.67 8.04 9.50
N PRO A 133 15.01 8.88 10.33
CA PRO A 133 14.75 8.55 11.72
C PRO A 133 13.93 7.27 11.93
N PHE A 134 13.27 6.76 10.86
CA PHE A 134 12.54 5.50 10.90
C PHE A 134 13.38 4.28 10.50
N ASN A 135 14.69 4.43 10.27
CA ASN A 135 15.60 3.29 10.14
C ASN A 135 15.80 2.65 11.52
N ASN A 136 15.82 1.32 11.56
CA ASN A 136 15.89 0.50 12.80
C ASN A 136 14.79 0.87 13.83
N TYR A 137 13.60 1.18 13.36
CA TYR A 137 12.53 1.72 14.21
C TYR A 137 11.38 0.75 14.44
N PHE A 138 10.92 0.05 13.41
CA PHE A 138 9.71 -0.78 13.47
C PHE A 138 9.99 -2.16 14.04
N ASP A 139 9.01 -2.71 14.76
CA ASP A 139 9.04 -4.07 15.26
C ASP A 139 8.62 -5.10 14.20
N LEU A 140 7.69 -4.66 13.31
CA LEU A 140 7.16 -5.45 12.21
C LEU A 140 7.00 -4.57 10.97
N ALA A 141 7.46 -5.07 9.82
CA ALA A 141 7.06 -4.58 8.50
C ALA A 141 6.27 -5.69 7.79
N VAL A 142 5.06 -5.39 7.36
CA VAL A 142 4.15 -6.34 6.72
C VAL A 142 3.51 -5.70 5.50
N SER A 143 3.44 -6.42 4.38
CA SER A 143 2.79 -5.94 3.15
C SER A 143 2.68 -7.02 2.09
N ASN A 144 1.75 -6.87 1.17
CA ASN A 144 1.85 -7.41 -0.17
C ASN A 144 2.59 -6.36 -1.03
N ILE A 145 3.90 -6.56 -1.21
CA ILE A 145 4.73 -5.57 -1.88
C ILE A 145 4.51 -5.58 -3.40
N PRO A 146 4.64 -4.42 -4.08
CA PRO A 146 4.57 -4.39 -5.53
C PRO A 146 5.72 -5.21 -6.14
N PHE A 147 5.46 -5.79 -7.30
CA PHE A 147 6.39 -6.63 -8.03
C PHE A 147 6.48 -6.22 -9.50
N GLY A 148 7.53 -6.71 -10.18
CA GLY A 148 7.82 -6.41 -11.58
C GLY A 148 9.12 -5.63 -11.78
N ASP A 149 9.51 -5.48 -13.06
CA ASP A 149 10.73 -4.78 -13.48
C ASP A 149 10.51 -3.25 -13.52
N ILE A 150 10.05 -2.72 -12.41
CA ILE A 150 9.81 -1.28 -12.22
C ILE A 150 10.94 -0.72 -11.36
N ALA A 151 11.64 0.28 -11.90
CA ALA A 151 12.69 0.97 -11.15
C ALA A 151 12.10 1.97 -10.16
N VAL A 152 12.70 2.02 -8.97
CA VAL A 152 12.37 3.02 -7.93
C VAL A 152 13.54 3.96 -7.78
N PHE A 153 13.30 5.26 -7.81
CA PHE A 153 14.32 6.25 -7.56
C PHE A 153 14.31 6.65 -6.07
N ASP A 154 15.36 6.23 -5.36
CA ASP A 154 15.63 6.65 -3.97
C ASP A 154 17.02 7.29 -3.90
N PRO A 155 17.12 8.61 -3.62
CA PRO A 155 18.40 9.30 -3.53
C PRO A 155 19.36 8.72 -2.48
N GLU A 156 18.84 8.12 -1.42
CA GLU A 156 19.63 7.48 -0.37
C GLU A 156 20.30 6.21 -0.90
N PHE A 157 19.53 5.34 -1.56
CA PHE A 157 20.04 4.13 -2.18
C PHE A 157 21.00 4.45 -3.34
N GLN A 158 20.70 5.48 -4.11
CA GLN A 158 21.55 5.91 -5.24
C GLN A 158 22.95 6.35 -4.78
N ARG A 159 23.03 6.99 -3.62
CA ARG A 159 24.30 7.48 -3.02
C ARG A 159 24.99 6.46 -2.13
N SER A 160 24.40 5.29 -1.94
CA SER A 160 24.97 4.25 -1.08
C SER A 160 26.26 3.68 -1.69
N ASP A 161 27.27 3.43 -0.86
CA ASP A 161 28.48 2.71 -1.25
C ASP A 161 28.21 1.23 -1.55
N SER A 162 27.12 0.68 -1.02
CA SER A 162 26.69 -0.69 -1.28
C SER A 162 26.18 -0.86 -2.72
N PHE A 163 26.85 -1.73 -3.49
CA PHE A 163 26.38 -2.14 -4.81
C PHE A 163 24.98 -2.76 -4.77
N GLY A 164 24.69 -3.57 -3.73
CA GLY A 164 23.39 -4.21 -3.54
C GLY A 164 22.25 -3.20 -3.43
N ARG A 165 22.43 -2.12 -2.64
CA ARG A 165 21.41 -1.06 -2.50
C ARG A 165 21.18 -0.31 -3.82
N ARG A 166 22.26 0.07 -4.52
CA ARG A 166 22.12 0.73 -5.83
C ARG A 166 21.44 -0.17 -6.84
N SER A 167 21.75 -1.47 -6.84
CA SER A 167 21.17 -2.45 -7.77
C SER A 167 19.70 -2.75 -7.45
N ALA A 168 19.33 -2.77 -6.19
CA ALA A 168 17.96 -3.07 -5.76
C ALA A 168 16.91 -2.10 -6.34
N GLN A 169 17.29 -0.86 -6.62
CA GLN A 169 16.39 0.13 -7.24
C GLN A 169 15.92 -0.25 -8.64
N LYS A 170 16.55 -1.22 -9.31
CA LYS A 170 16.18 -1.65 -10.66
C LYS A 170 14.90 -2.50 -10.68
N ALA A 171 14.56 -3.15 -9.56
CA ALA A 171 13.38 -3.99 -9.42
C ALA A 171 12.66 -3.63 -8.12
N ILE A 172 11.40 -3.22 -8.22
CA ILE A 172 10.63 -2.65 -7.12
C ILE A 172 10.56 -3.58 -5.90
N HIS A 173 10.39 -4.89 -6.08
CA HIS A 173 10.34 -5.86 -4.99
C HIS A 173 11.67 -5.95 -4.21
N ASN A 174 12.82 -5.93 -4.89
CA ASN A 174 14.13 -5.92 -4.26
C ASN A 174 14.35 -4.64 -3.44
N TYR A 175 13.90 -3.51 -3.98
CA TYR A 175 13.93 -2.23 -3.26
C TYR A 175 13.11 -2.30 -1.98
N PHE A 176 11.86 -2.78 -2.07
CA PHE A 176 10.96 -2.87 -0.91
C PHE A 176 11.54 -3.78 0.18
N PHE A 177 12.13 -4.94 -0.19
CA PHE A 177 12.79 -5.82 0.77
C PHE A 177 13.93 -5.12 1.51
N LEU A 178 14.88 -4.51 0.78
CA LEU A 178 16.02 -3.86 1.43
C LEU A 178 15.61 -2.63 2.25
N LYS A 179 14.67 -1.82 1.74
CA LYS A 179 14.18 -0.65 2.47
C LYS A 179 13.36 -1.06 3.70
N GLY A 180 12.59 -2.15 3.62
CA GLY A 180 11.89 -2.73 4.76
C GLY A 180 12.83 -3.24 5.83
N LEU A 181 13.91 -3.92 5.45
CA LEU A 181 14.97 -4.36 6.37
C LEU A 181 15.68 -3.18 7.04
N ASP A 182 15.91 -2.08 6.31
CA ASP A 182 16.49 -0.87 6.90
C ASP A 182 15.57 -0.23 7.96
N ALA A 183 14.26 -0.31 7.74
CA ALA A 183 13.27 0.31 8.61
C ALA A 183 12.99 -0.52 9.88
N VAL A 184 13.14 -1.85 9.81
CA VAL A 184 12.90 -2.75 10.94
C VAL A 184 14.12 -2.78 11.86
N ARG A 185 13.88 -2.76 13.18
CA ARG A 185 14.93 -2.84 14.20
C ARG A 185 15.56 -4.22 14.27
N ASP A 186 16.69 -4.35 14.92
CA ASP A 186 17.30 -5.63 15.27
C ASP A 186 16.31 -6.48 16.07
N GLY A 187 16.14 -7.75 15.66
CA GLY A 187 15.17 -8.68 16.25
C GLY A 187 13.71 -8.43 15.85
N GLY A 188 13.45 -7.46 14.98
CA GLY A 188 12.14 -7.27 14.37
C GLY A 188 11.88 -8.22 13.20
N ILE A 189 10.71 -8.16 12.61
CA ILE A 189 10.23 -9.08 11.56
C ILE A 189 9.86 -8.31 10.30
N VAL A 190 10.28 -8.83 9.14
CA VAL A 190 9.78 -8.44 7.82
C VAL A 190 8.99 -9.61 7.25
N ALA A 191 7.69 -9.41 7.01
CA ALA A 191 6.77 -10.40 6.48
C ALA A 191 6.11 -9.85 5.20
N PHE A 192 6.72 -10.12 4.05
CA PHE A 192 6.24 -9.62 2.76
C PHE A 192 5.73 -10.74 1.87
N ILE A 193 4.58 -10.48 1.24
CA ILE A 193 4.06 -11.28 0.13
C ILE A 193 4.62 -10.71 -1.16
N THR A 194 5.09 -11.58 -2.04
CA THR A 194 5.61 -11.22 -3.36
C THR A 194 5.29 -12.32 -4.37
N SER A 195 5.48 -12.06 -5.67
CA SER A 195 5.28 -13.07 -6.73
C SER A 195 6.45 -14.06 -6.78
N GLN A 196 6.16 -15.30 -7.23
CA GLN A 196 7.20 -16.25 -7.63
C GLN A 196 7.71 -15.91 -9.04
N GLY A 197 9.01 -15.97 -9.25
CA GLY A 197 9.61 -15.87 -10.61
C GLY A 197 10.00 -14.46 -11.02
N VAL A 198 10.42 -13.66 -10.08
CA VAL A 198 11.05 -12.37 -10.33
C VAL A 198 12.55 -12.47 -10.08
#